data_1ffdcc68f65fc01d09e8581dd41c42d3
#
_entry.id   1ffdcc68f65fc01d09e8581dd41c42d3
#
_cell.length_a   1.000
_cell.length_b   1.000
_cell.length_c   1.000
_cell.angle_alpha   90.00
_cell.angle_beta   90.00
_cell.angle_gamma   90.00
#
_symmetry.space_group_name_H-M   'P 1'
#
loop_
_entity.id
_entity.type
_entity.pdbx_description
1 polymer ?
#
loop_
_entity_poly.entity_id
_entity_poly.type
_entity_poly.pdbx_seq_one_letter_code
_entity_poly.pdbx_strand_id
1 'polypeptide(L)'
;ENGAIKWIGEGWNYDTGLAQELDLLTNDLRRMKDPLKGLKLKEIKPFLIRVSGKHTMKTGCIYQLRDVFRDYAAVFTRGSKNISWKNIQFHFMHGMGLVCQFSENLSFDSVTIAPDKASGRTSAAWADCMHFSGCKGKLLIKNCVLSGAHDDAINVHGTYLSIVEKIADNQLKVRFMHKQTYGFMAFNRGDEIEFVNQESYASYGVNRIKEAVLLNPKEMLLTFEKPSPQGLTIGDAIENVTWTPEVEIRNCRVSWVPTHGFLLSTRRKVLVEGNEFLATHMSALNMAIDANSWYESGYVKDMTIRNNKFIRCAEPVIAIAPWNKIANNSVYQHIRIENNVFILRNELIVKANSTDNLVVGGNTIYAEKKLNDKLSINTGDCKDPKVGQNKYIIQPPKL
;
A
#
# COMPACT_ATOMS: atom_id res chain seq x y z
N GLU A 1 -10.81 -17.89 24.53
CA GLU A 1 -11.95 -18.54 23.90
C GLU A 1 -11.48 -19.65 22.99
N ASN A 2 -11.97 -20.83 23.20
CA ASN A 2 -11.62 -22.06 22.53
C ASN A 2 -12.20 -22.12 21.11
N GLY A 3 -12.03 -21.07 20.35
CA GLY A 3 -12.90 -20.78 19.26
C GLY A 3 -12.47 -21.19 17.88
N ALA A 4 -11.24 -21.61 17.65
CA ALA A 4 -10.78 -21.85 16.29
C ALA A 4 -11.67 -22.84 15.51
N ILE A 5 -12.13 -23.89 16.17
CA ILE A 5 -13.03 -24.87 15.55
C ILE A 5 -14.47 -24.41 15.48
N LYS A 6 -14.93 -23.69 16.49
CA LYS A 6 -16.26 -23.08 16.47
C LYS A 6 -16.44 -22.18 15.26
N TRP A 7 -15.41 -21.45 14.90
CA TRP A 7 -15.42 -20.62 13.68
C TRP A 7 -15.55 -21.45 12.41
N ILE A 8 -14.86 -22.56 12.33
CA ILE A 8 -14.79 -23.39 11.13
C ILE A 8 -16.04 -24.29 11.02
N GLY A 9 -16.64 -24.70 12.13
CA GLY A 9 -17.74 -25.67 12.14
C GLY A 9 -19.15 -25.09 12.07
N GLU A 10 -19.37 -23.80 12.36
CA GLU A 10 -20.71 -23.21 12.58
C GLU A 10 -21.08 -22.10 11.59
N GLY A 11 -20.70 -22.24 10.34
CA GLY A 11 -21.08 -21.27 9.31
C GLY A 11 -20.42 -19.90 9.46
N TRP A 12 -19.30 -19.88 10.10
CA TRP A 12 -18.46 -18.72 10.28
C TRP A 12 -18.05 -18.10 8.94
N ASN A 13 -18.23 -16.80 8.83
CA ASN A 13 -18.07 -16.04 7.60
C ASN A 13 -16.75 -15.25 7.67
N TYR A 14 -15.66 -15.88 7.26
CA TYR A 14 -14.36 -15.22 7.20
C TYR A 14 -14.15 -14.46 5.88
N ASP A 15 -13.24 -13.52 5.88
CA ASP A 15 -13.00 -12.59 4.78
C ASP A 15 -12.68 -13.34 3.47
N THR A 16 -13.69 -13.53 2.64
CA THR A 16 -13.60 -13.92 1.23
C THR A 16 -12.80 -15.19 0.91
N GLY A 17 -12.54 -16.05 1.87
CA GLY A 17 -11.77 -17.28 1.64
C GLY A 17 -10.29 -17.03 1.31
N LEU A 18 -9.72 -15.94 1.82
CA LEU A 18 -8.30 -15.67 1.73
C LEU A 18 -7.55 -16.29 2.90
N ALA A 19 -6.39 -16.85 2.59
CA ALA A 19 -5.47 -17.41 3.55
C ALA A 19 -4.03 -16.99 3.21
N GLN A 20 -3.12 -17.27 4.12
CA GLN A 20 -1.68 -17.13 3.89
C GLN A 20 -0.98 -18.44 4.18
N GLU A 21 0.02 -18.75 3.37
CA GLU A 21 0.93 -19.87 3.58
C GLU A 21 2.33 -19.30 3.83
N LEU A 22 2.91 -19.66 4.98
CA LEU A 22 4.32 -19.43 5.27
C LEU A 22 5.07 -20.75 5.13
N ASP A 23 5.95 -20.83 4.15
CA ASP A 23 6.85 -21.95 3.98
C ASP A 23 8.06 -21.79 4.90
N LEU A 24 8.22 -22.68 5.87
CA LEU A 24 9.28 -22.62 6.88
C LEU A 24 10.67 -22.94 6.33
N LEU A 25 10.76 -23.62 5.18
CA LEU A 25 12.06 -23.95 4.55
C LEU A 25 12.60 -22.76 3.75
N THR A 26 11.73 -22.11 2.98
CA THR A 26 12.12 -20.98 2.12
C THR A 26 11.94 -19.63 2.79
N ASN A 27 11.20 -19.59 3.90
CA ASN A 27 10.79 -18.40 4.61
C ASN A 27 9.92 -17.44 3.74
N ASP A 28 9.26 -18.00 2.74
CA ASP A 28 8.37 -17.26 1.85
C ASP A 28 6.94 -17.25 2.40
N LEU A 29 6.35 -16.06 2.52
CA LEU A 29 4.93 -15.87 2.84
C LEU A 29 4.18 -15.53 1.56
N ARG A 30 3.09 -16.24 1.29
CA ARG A 30 2.23 -15.97 0.13
C ARG A 30 0.76 -15.93 0.49
N ARG A 31 0.00 -15.07 -0.19
CA ARG A 31 -1.46 -15.09 -0.15
C ARG A 31 -1.98 -16.22 -1.02
N MET A 32 -3.00 -16.90 -0.57
CA MET A 32 -3.63 -18.00 -1.28
C MET A 32 -5.15 -18.03 -1.05
N LYS A 33 -5.86 -18.82 -1.83
CA LYS A 33 -7.26 -19.15 -1.55
C LYS A 33 -7.32 -20.03 -0.31
N ASP A 34 -8.46 -19.97 0.40
CA ASP A 34 -8.68 -20.80 1.57
C ASP A 34 -8.41 -22.29 1.27
N PRO A 35 -7.37 -22.87 1.89
CA PRO A 35 -7.00 -24.26 1.68
C PRO A 35 -7.97 -25.28 2.32
N LEU A 36 -8.87 -24.80 3.19
CA LEU A 36 -9.85 -25.64 3.89
C LEU A 36 -11.22 -25.66 3.22
N LYS A 37 -11.42 -24.86 2.17
CA LYS A 37 -12.71 -24.78 1.48
C LYS A 37 -13.15 -26.13 0.92
N GLY A 38 -14.32 -26.59 1.37
CA GLY A 38 -14.92 -27.86 0.95
C GLY A 38 -14.34 -29.11 1.61
N LEU A 39 -13.45 -28.96 2.59
CA LEU A 39 -12.89 -30.07 3.34
C LEU A 39 -13.73 -30.40 4.58
N LYS A 40 -13.64 -31.64 5.04
CA LYS A 40 -14.22 -32.07 6.31
C LYS A 40 -13.20 -31.82 7.44
N LEU A 41 -13.64 -31.10 8.46
CA LEU A 41 -12.83 -30.77 9.62
C LEU A 41 -13.41 -31.45 10.84
N LYS A 42 -12.56 -32.06 11.67
CA LYS A 42 -12.95 -32.67 12.94
C LYS A 42 -11.92 -32.37 14.00
N GLU A 43 -12.31 -31.76 15.08
CA GLU A 43 -11.46 -31.66 16.27
C GLU A 43 -11.26 -33.05 16.88
N ILE A 44 -10.01 -33.42 17.07
CA ILE A 44 -9.62 -34.67 17.71
C ILE A 44 -9.40 -34.49 19.20
N LYS A 45 -8.78 -33.37 19.56
CA LYS A 45 -8.60 -32.86 20.91
C LYS A 45 -8.29 -31.36 20.83
N PRO A 46 -8.32 -30.59 21.92
CA PRO A 46 -8.02 -29.18 21.91
C PRO A 46 -6.76 -28.86 21.08
N PHE A 47 -6.89 -27.95 20.12
CA PHE A 47 -5.85 -27.50 19.21
C PHE A 47 -5.36 -28.55 18.18
N LEU A 48 -6.03 -29.69 18.02
CA LEU A 48 -5.72 -30.69 17.00
C LEU A 48 -6.92 -30.95 16.10
N ILE A 49 -6.81 -30.53 14.84
CA ILE A 49 -7.85 -30.70 13.84
C ILE A 49 -7.43 -31.76 12.82
N ARG A 50 -8.31 -32.73 12.58
CA ARG A 50 -8.19 -33.62 11.42
C ARG A 50 -8.84 -32.99 10.21
N VAL A 51 -8.07 -32.82 9.17
CA VAL A 51 -8.56 -32.37 7.85
C VAL A 51 -8.68 -33.57 6.95
N SER A 52 -9.84 -33.78 6.31
CA SER A 52 -10.11 -34.91 5.44
C SER A 52 -10.64 -34.45 4.09
N GLY A 53 -10.09 -34.98 3.01
CA GLY A 53 -10.41 -34.62 1.64
C GLY A 53 -9.16 -34.31 0.82
N LYS A 54 -9.35 -33.99 -0.47
CA LYS A 54 -8.24 -33.61 -1.36
C LYS A 54 -7.85 -32.15 -1.06
N HIS A 55 -6.63 -31.92 -0.60
CA HIS A 55 -6.12 -30.59 -0.25
C HIS A 55 -4.76 -30.31 -0.89
N THR A 56 -4.36 -29.03 -0.88
CA THR A 56 -3.08 -28.54 -1.41
C THR A 56 -2.08 -28.17 -0.31
N MET A 57 -2.45 -28.38 0.96
CA MET A 57 -1.57 -28.06 2.09
C MET A 57 -0.34 -28.96 2.10
N LYS A 58 0.79 -28.39 2.48
CA LYS A 58 2.11 -29.05 2.49
C LYS A 58 2.64 -29.18 3.91
N THR A 59 3.39 -30.22 4.17
CA THR A 59 4.17 -30.35 5.40
C THR A 59 5.27 -29.30 5.42
N GLY A 60 5.55 -28.72 6.59
CA GLY A 60 6.54 -27.65 6.75
C GLY A 60 6.00 -26.25 6.46
N CYS A 61 4.70 -26.12 6.18
CA CYS A 61 4.05 -24.82 6.00
C CYS A 61 3.11 -24.49 7.16
N ILE A 62 3.01 -23.22 7.49
CA ILE A 62 2.01 -22.66 8.41
C ILE A 62 0.93 -21.99 7.58
N TYR A 63 -0.33 -22.31 7.88
CA TYR A 63 -1.49 -21.73 7.22
C TYR A 63 -2.22 -20.79 8.17
N GLN A 64 -2.42 -19.55 7.74
CA GLN A 64 -3.20 -18.55 8.47
C GLN A 64 -4.50 -18.30 7.74
N LEU A 65 -5.62 -18.46 8.44
CA LEU A 65 -6.96 -18.18 7.93
C LEU A 65 -7.42 -16.82 8.47
N ARG A 66 -7.97 -15.98 7.61
CA ARG A 66 -8.52 -14.68 8.02
C ARG A 66 -9.99 -14.84 8.34
N ASP A 67 -10.36 -14.48 9.56
CA ASP A 67 -11.71 -14.65 10.07
C ASP A 67 -12.45 -13.34 10.34
N VAL A 68 -11.79 -12.21 10.26
CA VAL A 68 -12.36 -10.92 10.61
C VAL A 68 -12.13 -9.88 9.53
N PHE A 69 -13.04 -8.91 9.51
CA PHE A 69 -12.88 -7.70 8.69
C PHE A 69 -11.92 -6.72 9.37
N ARG A 70 -11.51 -5.70 8.61
CA ARG A 70 -10.69 -4.58 9.08
C ARG A 70 -11.57 -3.53 9.77
N ASP A 71 -12.32 -3.94 10.78
CA ASP A 71 -13.33 -3.12 11.45
C ASP A 71 -12.73 -2.13 12.45
N TYR A 72 -11.52 -2.39 12.94
CA TYR A 72 -10.83 -1.52 13.90
C TYR A 72 -9.37 -1.28 13.49
N ALA A 73 -8.82 -0.14 13.91
CA ALA A 73 -7.38 0.07 14.01
C ALA A 73 -6.90 -0.37 15.40
N ALA A 74 -5.80 -1.11 15.47
CA ALA A 74 -5.21 -1.46 16.76
C ALA A 74 -4.63 -0.24 17.48
N VAL A 75 -4.05 0.67 16.70
CA VAL A 75 -3.61 2.00 17.13
C VAL A 75 -4.18 3.03 16.18
N PHE A 76 -4.86 4.03 16.68
CA PHE A 76 -5.46 5.07 15.86
C PHE A 76 -5.03 6.47 16.30
N THR A 77 -4.32 7.17 15.41
CA THR A 77 -3.90 8.57 15.59
C THR A 77 -4.65 9.43 14.59
N ARG A 78 -5.53 10.30 15.06
CA ARG A 78 -6.35 11.17 14.20
C ARG A 78 -6.26 12.62 14.62
N GLY A 79 -6.18 13.54 13.64
CA GLY A 79 -6.20 14.98 13.88
C GLY A 79 -5.09 15.47 14.80
N SER A 80 -3.99 14.74 14.87
CA SER A 80 -2.88 14.99 15.79
C SER A 80 -1.71 15.65 15.09
N LYS A 81 -0.87 16.35 15.85
CA LYS A 81 0.27 17.07 15.30
C LYS A 81 1.53 16.81 16.11
N ASN A 82 2.68 16.70 15.41
CA ASN A 82 4.01 16.54 16.00
C ASN A 82 4.11 15.28 16.89
N ILE A 83 3.65 14.14 16.38
CA ILE A 83 3.66 12.87 17.10
C ILE A 83 4.96 12.11 16.80
N SER A 84 5.62 11.63 17.84
CA SER A 84 6.83 10.82 17.74
C SER A 84 6.66 9.50 18.48
N TRP A 85 6.91 8.41 17.75
CA TRP A 85 6.94 7.04 18.26
C TRP A 85 8.39 6.56 18.24
N LYS A 86 8.93 6.16 19.38
CA LYS A 86 10.33 5.75 19.47
C LYS A 86 10.51 4.53 20.37
N ASN A 87 11.30 3.54 19.88
CA ASN A 87 11.64 2.33 20.62
C ASN A 87 10.40 1.56 21.13
N ILE A 88 9.40 1.36 20.27
CA ILE A 88 8.16 0.67 20.59
C ILE A 88 8.07 -0.64 19.82
N GLN A 89 7.53 -1.67 20.48
CA GLN A 89 7.31 -2.98 19.87
C GLN A 89 5.84 -3.34 19.91
N PHE A 90 5.31 -3.75 18.76
CA PHE A 90 3.97 -4.31 18.60
C PHE A 90 4.11 -5.75 18.11
N HIS A 91 3.76 -6.71 18.93
CA HIS A 91 3.90 -8.13 18.58
C HIS A 91 2.64 -8.72 17.97
N PHE A 92 1.48 -8.12 18.27
CA PHE A 92 0.23 -8.48 17.64
C PHE A 92 -0.76 -7.31 17.69
N MET A 93 -1.26 -6.93 16.53
CA MET A 93 -2.29 -5.90 16.38
C MET A 93 -3.49 -6.48 15.63
N HIS A 94 -4.66 -6.30 16.18
CA HIS A 94 -5.91 -6.65 15.53
C HIS A 94 -6.31 -5.58 14.50
N GLY A 95 -7.03 -5.97 13.44
CA GLY A 95 -7.54 -5.03 12.43
C GLY A 95 -6.45 -4.38 11.59
N MET A 96 -6.58 -3.08 11.35
CA MET A 96 -5.72 -2.31 10.44
C MET A 96 -4.29 -2.04 10.93
N GLY A 97 -3.91 -2.52 12.12
CA GLY A 97 -2.60 -2.19 12.67
C GLY A 97 -2.51 -0.73 13.15
N LEU A 98 -1.43 -0.03 12.86
CA LEU A 98 -1.22 1.36 13.24
C LEU A 98 -1.73 2.30 12.13
N VAL A 99 -2.79 3.04 12.40
CA VAL A 99 -3.42 3.98 11.46
C VAL A 99 -3.24 5.41 11.92
N CYS A 100 -2.70 6.26 11.03
CA CYS A 100 -2.67 7.71 11.19
C CYS A 100 -3.56 8.35 10.13
N GLN A 101 -4.55 9.13 10.57
CA GLN A 101 -5.49 9.80 9.68
C GLN A 101 -5.56 11.30 9.98
N PHE A 102 -5.49 12.14 8.96
CA PHE A 102 -5.51 13.60 9.05
C PHE A 102 -4.62 14.14 10.16
N SER A 103 -3.39 13.64 10.22
CA SER A 103 -2.39 14.03 11.21
C SER A 103 -1.18 14.68 10.55
N GLU A 104 -0.48 15.54 11.27
CA GLU A 104 0.59 16.39 10.73
C GLU A 104 1.90 16.13 11.46
N ASN A 105 3.01 16.02 10.74
CA ASN A 105 4.36 15.80 11.26
C ASN A 105 4.46 14.59 12.18
N LEU A 106 4.65 13.43 11.57
CA LEU A 106 4.70 12.14 12.23
C LEU A 106 6.11 11.54 12.13
N SER A 107 6.62 10.98 13.21
CA SER A 107 7.93 10.34 13.26
C SER A 107 7.86 8.98 13.93
N PHE A 108 8.45 7.98 13.28
CA PHE A 108 8.58 6.61 13.77
C PHE A 108 10.06 6.22 13.71
N ASP A 109 10.68 6.02 14.87
CA ASP A 109 12.09 5.65 14.97
C ASP A 109 12.23 4.39 15.83
N SER A 110 12.84 3.35 15.26
CA SER A 110 13.06 2.08 15.95
C SER A 110 11.74 1.44 16.45
N VAL A 111 10.69 1.52 15.61
CA VAL A 111 9.42 0.85 15.86
C VAL A 111 9.47 -0.55 15.25
N THR A 112 9.19 -1.56 16.05
CA THR A 112 9.10 -2.96 15.62
C THR A 112 7.65 -3.39 15.58
N ILE A 113 7.18 -3.80 14.41
CA ILE A 113 5.89 -4.50 14.21
C ILE A 113 6.25 -5.87 13.65
N ALA A 114 6.36 -6.84 14.53
CA ALA A 114 6.76 -8.20 14.18
C ALA A 114 6.24 -9.20 15.23
N PRO A 115 5.91 -10.45 14.82
CA PRO A 115 5.51 -11.48 15.76
C PRO A 115 6.59 -11.71 16.82
N ASP A 116 6.18 -11.90 18.07
CA ASP A 116 7.08 -12.40 19.09
C ASP A 116 7.48 -13.86 18.77
N LYS A 117 8.76 -14.10 18.63
CA LYS A 117 9.30 -15.43 18.30
C LYS A 117 8.92 -16.51 19.32
N ALA A 118 8.84 -16.15 20.59
CA ALA A 118 8.51 -17.09 21.66
C ALA A 118 7.02 -17.50 21.64
N SER A 119 6.16 -16.68 21.02
CA SER A 119 4.72 -16.96 20.92
C SER A 119 4.34 -18.01 19.90
N GLY A 120 5.24 -18.34 18.98
CA GLY A 120 4.95 -19.18 17.81
C GLY A 120 4.03 -18.53 16.77
N ARG A 121 3.67 -17.25 16.91
CA ARG A 121 2.86 -16.50 15.95
C ARG A 121 3.67 -16.15 14.71
N THR A 122 2.98 -16.04 13.59
CA THR A 122 3.55 -15.62 12.29
C THR A 122 2.90 -14.33 11.76
N SER A 123 1.95 -13.75 12.53
CA SER A 123 1.28 -12.50 12.21
C SER A 123 1.46 -11.48 13.34
N ALA A 124 1.77 -10.24 12.98
CA ALA A 124 1.85 -9.08 13.88
C ALA A 124 0.77 -8.03 13.59
N ALA A 125 0.26 -7.96 12.36
CA ALA A 125 -0.84 -7.08 11.98
C ALA A 125 -1.84 -7.82 11.11
N TRP A 126 -3.14 -7.62 11.39
CA TRP A 126 -4.23 -8.32 10.68
C TRP A 126 -4.60 -7.66 9.34
N ALA A 127 -3.96 -6.55 9.01
CA ALA A 127 -3.93 -5.87 7.72
C ALA A 127 -2.55 -5.22 7.54
N ASP A 128 -2.47 -3.91 7.26
CA ASP A 128 -1.20 -3.19 7.14
C ASP A 128 -0.48 -3.12 8.49
N CYS A 129 0.85 -3.05 8.45
CA CYS A 129 1.60 -2.70 9.67
C CYS A 129 1.40 -1.22 10.01
N MET A 130 1.59 -0.32 9.04
CA MET A 130 1.40 1.13 9.19
C MET A 130 0.59 1.69 8.02
N HIS A 131 -0.45 2.47 8.31
CA HIS A 131 -1.35 3.04 7.33
C HIS A 131 -1.54 4.55 7.56
N PHE A 132 -1.24 5.37 6.57
CA PHE A 132 -1.29 6.83 6.63
C PHE A 132 -2.27 7.36 5.59
N SER A 133 -3.44 7.80 6.04
CA SER A 133 -4.51 8.29 5.19
C SER A 133 -4.73 9.79 5.37
N GLY A 134 -4.50 10.59 4.33
CA GLY A 134 -4.70 12.05 4.37
C GLY A 134 -3.85 12.74 5.43
N CYS A 135 -2.61 12.36 5.63
CA CYS A 135 -1.66 13.06 6.50
C CYS A 135 -1.00 14.22 5.77
N LYS A 136 -0.35 15.14 6.51
CA LYS A 136 0.42 16.26 5.93
C LYS A 136 1.68 16.56 6.72
N GLY A 137 2.45 17.56 6.24
CA GLY A 137 3.76 17.88 6.79
C GLY A 137 4.77 16.78 6.50
N LYS A 138 5.65 16.44 7.43
CA LYS A 138 6.66 15.41 7.25
C LYS A 138 6.26 14.09 7.94
N LEU A 139 6.32 13.00 7.17
CA LEU A 139 6.24 11.62 7.66
C LEU A 139 7.64 11.01 7.60
N LEU A 140 8.25 10.79 8.76
CA LEU A 140 9.57 10.19 8.91
C LEU A 140 9.46 8.80 9.54
N ILE A 141 9.89 7.76 8.81
CA ILE A 141 9.93 6.37 9.29
C ILE A 141 11.36 5.88 9.14
N LYS A 142 12.00 5.52 10.25
CA LYS A 142 13.40 5.06 10.19
C LYS A 142 13.71 3.96 11.19
N ASN A 143 14.68 3.10 10.83
CA ASN A 143 15.19 2.03 11.69
C ASN A 143 14.08 1.06 12.15
N CYS A 144 12.99 0.93 11.41
CA CYS A 144 11.83 0.12 11.78
C CYS A 144 11.95 -1.30 11.25
N VAL A 145 11.32 -2.24 11.96
CA VAL A 145 11.18 -3.64 11.51
C VAL A 145 9.70 -3.93 11.33
N LEU A 146 9.30 -4.28 10.11
CA LEU A 146 7.91 -4.53 9.72
C LEU A 146 7.78 -5.94 9.16
N SER A 147 7.08 -6.81 9.87
CA SER A 147 6.99 -8.23 9.52
C SER A 147 5.69 -8.86 10.01
N GLY A 148 5.18 -9.83 9.25
CA GLY A 148 3.95 -10.55 9.63
C GLY A 148 2.67 -9.74 9.43
N ALA A 149 2.63 -8.91 8.40
CA ALA A 149 1.40 -8.24 7.96
C ALA A 149 0.46 -9.23 7.25
N HIS A 150 -0.83 -8.91 7.23
CA HIS A 150 -1.80 -9.55 6.33
C HIS A 150 -2.17 -8.69 5.12
N ASP A 151 -1.61 -7.50 5.04
CA ASP A 151 -1.62 -6.60 3.89
C ASP A 151 -0.27 -5.88 3.77
N ASP A 152 -0.21 -4.60 3.39
CA ASP A 152 1.02 -3.88 3.12
C ASP A 152 1.84 -3.60 4.40
N ALA A 153 3.17 -3.52 4.28
CA ALA A 153 3.97 -3.11 5.45
C ALA A 153 3.77 -1.61 5.75
N ILE A 154 3.77 -0.77 4.72
CA ILE A 154 3.44 0.66 4.82
C ILE A 154 2.53 1.05 3.66
N ASN A 155 1.41 1.72 3.97
CA ASN A 155 0.55 2.36 2.99
C ASN A 155 0.45 3.87 3.28
N VAL A 156 0.72 4.72 2.28
CA VAL A 156 0.61 6.19 2.38
C VAL A 156 -0.19 6.71 1.20
N HIS A 157 -1.34 7.31 1.46
CA HIS A 157 -2.22 7.85 0.43
C HIS A 157 -3.09 9.00 0.93
N GLY A 158 -3.66 9.77 -0.01
CA GLY A 158 -4.80 10.65 0.21
C GLY A 158 -6.13 9.92 -0.06
N THR A 159 -7.23 10.68 -0.16
CA THR A 159 -8.55 10.12 -0.43
C THR A 159 -9.22 10.85 -1.57
N TYR A 160 -9.70 10.10 -2.57
CA TYR A 160 -10.63 10.60 -3.58
C TYR A 160 -12.07 10.49 -3.08
N LEU A 161 -12.86 11.56 -3.30
CA LEU A 161 -14.32 11.46 -3.27
C LEU A 161 -14.86 11.67 -4.68
N SER A 162 -15.87 10.91 -5.06
CA SER A 162 -16.51 11.04 -6.37
C SER A 162 -17.56 12.16 -6.36
N ILE A 163 -17.61 12.96 -7.42
CA ILE A 163 -18.63 13.97 -7.64
C ILE A 163 -19.93 13.28 -8.03
N VAL A 164 -20.97 13.45 -7.23
CA VAL A 164 -22.28 12.79 -7.48
C VAL A 164 -23.37 13.76 -7.90
N GLU A 165 -23.22 15.06 -7.60
CA GLU A 165 -24.21 16.07 -7.97
C GLU A 165 -23.60 17.47 -7.99
N LYS A 166 -23.96 18.29 -8.98
CA LYS A 166 -23.69 19.73 -9.01
C LYS A 166 -24.89 20.47 -8.47
N ILE A 167 -24.76 21.09 -7.29
CA ILE A 167 -25.84 21.85 -6.61
C ILE A 167 -25.89 23.28 -7.12
N ALA A 168 -24.72 23.91 -7.26
CA ALA A 168 -24.55 25.28 -7.78
C ALA A 168 -23.20 25.39 -8.50
N ASP A 169 -22.91 26.55 -9.09
CA ASP A 169 -21.63 26.75 -9.81
C ASP A 169 -20.39 26.54 -8.93
N ASN A 170 -20.49 26.85 -7.64
CA ASN A 170 -19.41 26.64 -6.68
C ASN A 170 -19.78 25.64 -5.58
N GLN A 171 -20.75 24.77 -5.80
CA GLN A 171 -21.19 23.82 -4.78
C GLN A 171 -21.45 22.43 -5.36
N LEU A 172 -20.78 21.41 -4.81
CA LEU A 172 -20.88 20.03 -5.24
C LEU A 172 -21.22 19.11 -4.07
N LYS A 173 -22.03 18.10 -4.34
CA LYS A 173 -22.15 16.94 -3.46
C LYS A 173 -21.15 15.88 -3.92
N VAL A 174 -20.35 15.38 -2.97
CA VAL A 174 -19.36 14.34 -3.19
C VAL A 174 -19.61 13.14 -2.29
N ARG A 175 -19.14 11.98 -2.70
CA ARG A 175 -19.40 10.71 -2.01
C ARG A 175 -18.15 9.87 -1.81
N PHE A 176 -18.03 9.27 -0.63
CA PHE A 176 -17.11 8.17 -0.36
C PHE A 176 -17.61 6.93 -1.08
N MET A 177 -16.84 6.37 -1.98
CA MET A 177 -17.26 5.25 -2.82
C MET A 177 -16.82 3.90 -2.27
N HIS A 178 -15.71 3.84 -1.54
CA HIS A 178 -15.22 2.58 -0.97
C HIS A 178 -15.97 2.23 0.32
N LYS A 179 -16.37 0.95 0.44
CA LYS A 179 -17.22 0.45 1.54
C LYS A 179 -16.57 0.45 2.93
N GLN A 180 -15.24 0.55 3.00
CA GLN A 180 -14.46 0.56 4.25
C GLN A 180 -13.86 1.94 4.56
N THR A 181 -13.98 2.92 3.65
CA THR A 181 -13.38 4.25 3.80
C THR A 181 -14.47 5.31 3.69
N TYR A 182 -15.07 5.69 4.81
CA TYR A 182 -16.11 6.72 4.89
C TYR A 182 -16.32 7.19 6.34
N GLY A 183 -17.16 8.21 6.54
CA GLY A 183 -17.60 8.65 7.86
C GLY A 183 -16.64 9.63 8.56
N PHE A 184 -15.82 10.35 7.81
CA PHE A 184 -14.91 11.36 8.35
C PHE A 184 -14.93 12.63 7.49
N MET A 185 -14.44 13.73 8.04
CA MET A 185 -14.25 14.97 7.29
C MET A 185 -13.00 14.84 6.41
N ALA A 186 -13.21 14.59 5.11
CA ALA A 186 -12.12 14.47 4.14
C ALA A 186 -11.64 15.85 3.63
N PHE A 187 -12.42 16.90 3.83
CA PHE A 187 -12.14 18.27 3.43
C PHE A 187 -12.49 19.21 4.56
N ASN A 188 -11.68 20.25 4.74
CA ASN A 188 -11.92 21.31 5.72
C ASN A 188 -11.83 22.68 5.03
N ARG A 189 -12.38 23.71 5.67
CA ARG A 189 -12.26 25.09 5.19
C ARG A 189 -10.79 25.46 5.00
N GLY A 190 -10.48 26.02 3.83
CA GLY A 190 -9.15 26.45 3.46
C GLY A 190 -8.31 25.38 2.77
N ASP A 191 -8.76 24.12 2.72
CA ASP A 191 -8.06 23.07 1.99
C ASP A 191 -8.03 23.38 0.49
N GLU A 192 -6.90 23.17 -0.14
CA GLU A 192 -6.76 23.17 -1.59
C GLU A 192 -7.17 21.80 -2.14
N ILE A 193 -7.88 21.84 -3.27
CA ILE A 193 -8.36 20.63 -3.93
C ILE A 193 -8.02 20.65 -5.43
N GLU A 194 -7.93 19.47 -6.01
CA GLU A 194 -7.89 19.30 -7.46
C GLU A 194 -9.10 18.48 -7.93
N PHE A 195 -9.63 18.90 -9.08
CA PHE A 195 -10.62 18.12 -9.85
C PHE A 195 -9.87 17.17 -10.77
N VAL A 196 -10.22 15.91 -10.72
CA VAL A 196 -9.49 14.82 -11.39
C VAL A 196 -10.45 14.01 -12.25
N ASN A 197 -10.13 13.86 -13.53
CA ASN A 197 -10.87 13.00 -14.40
C ASN A 197 -10.71 11.53 -14.00
N GLN A 198 -11.79 10.81 -13.80
CA GLN A 198 -11.79 9.45 -13.26
C GLN A 198 -11.10 8.42 -14.17
N GLU A 199 -11.07 8.64 -15.49
CA GLU A 199 -10.52 7.66 -16.43
C GLU A 199 -9.04 7.90 -16.76
N SER A 200 -8.65 9.17 -16.92
CA SER A 200 -7.29 9.54 -17.29
C SER A 200 -6.41 9.94 -16.11
N TYR A 201 -7.01 10.23 -14.97
CA TYR A 201 -6.39 10.90 -13.81
C TYR A 201 -5.74 12.25 -14.13
N ALA A 202 -6.14 12.89 -15.22
CA ALA A 202 -5.74 14.24 -15.51
C ALA A 202 -6.41 15.22 -14.50
N SER A 203 -5.60 16.04 -13.86
CA SER A 203 -6.10 17.19 -13.10
C SER A 203 -6.49 18.30 -14.08
N TYR A 204 -7.73 18.81 -13.98
CA TYR A 204 -8.27 19.81 -14.91
C TYR A 204 -8.75 21.09 -14.21
N GLY A 205 -8.59 21.19 -12.91
CA GLY A 205 -8.92 22.38 -12.15
C GLY A 205 -8.48 22.33 -10.70
N VAL A 206 -8.17 23.49 -10.15
CA VAL A 206 -7.77 23.69 -8.76
C VAL A 206 -8.76 24.65 -8.11
N ASN A 207 -9.12 24.41 -6.86
CA ASN A 207 -9.99 25.31 -6.08
C ASN A 207 -9.60 25.24 -4.60
N ARG A 208 -10.27 26.04 -3.79
CA ARG A 208 -10.13 26.04 -2.33
C ARG A 208 -11.49 25.86 -1.67
N ILE A 209 -11.54 25.09 -0.61
CA ILE A 209 -12.76 24.84 0.16
C ILE A 209 -13.12 26.10 0.98
N LYS A 210 -14.28 26.68 0.73
CA LYS A 210 -14.89 27.75 1.53
C LYS A 210 -15.66 27.15 2.71
N GLU A 211 -16.35 26.03 2.48
CA GLU A 211 -17.12 25.30 3.48
C GLU A 211 -17.24 23.83 3.09
N ALA A 212 -17.20 22.93 4.06
CA ALA A 212 -17.43 21.50 3.88
C ALA A 212 -18.34 20.97 4.99
N VAL A 213 -19.37 20.25 4.63
CA VAL A 213 -20.36 19.67 5.56
C VAL A 213 -20.53 18.19 5.29
N LEU A 214 -20.40 17.37 6.31
CA LEU A 214 -20.71 15.93 6.24
C LEU A 214 -22.25 15.79 6.36
N LEU A 215 -22.92 15.50 5.24
CA LEU A 215 -24.40 15.37 5.18
C LEU A 215 -24.86 14.08 5.85
N ASN A 216 -24.13 13.02 5.65
CA ASN A 216 -24.30 11.69 6.23
C ASN A 216 -22.97 10.94 6.17
N PRO A 217 -22.83 9.73 6.74
CA PRO A 217 -21.53 9.05 6.76
C PRO A 217 -20.85 8.86 5.40
N LYS A 218 -21.61 8.91 4.29
CA LYS A 218 -21.05 8.67 2.95
C LYS A 218 -20.99 9.90 2.06
N GLU A 219 -21.60 11.01 2.42
CA GLU A 219 -21.74 12.17 1.53
C GLU A 219 -21.32 13.47 2.20
N MET A 220 -20.63 14.30 1.45
CA MET A 220 -20.27 15.66 1.86
C MET A 220 -20.79 16.67 0.85
N LEU A 221 -21.16 17.84 1.35
CA LEU A 221 -21.41 19.04 0.57
C LEU A 221 -20.17 19.94 0.65
N LEU A 222 -19.61 20.27 -0.49
CA LEU A 222 -18.44 21.13 -0.62
C LEU A 222 -18.84 22.42 -1.29
N THR A 223 -18.55 23.56 -0.65
CA THR A 223 -18.67 24.90 -1.23
C THR A 223 -17.27 25.43 -1.48
N PHE A 224 -17.02 25.91 -2.68
CA PHE A 224 -15.70 26.40 -3.12
C PHE A 224 -15.63 27.93 -3.10
N GLU A 225 -14.41 28.48 -3.08
CA GLU A 225 -14.18 29.93 -3.18
C GLU A 225 -14.48 30.46 -4.59
N LYS A 226 -14.28 29.64 -5.64
CA LYS A 226 -14.51 29.97 -7.05
C LYS A 226 -15.50 28.98 -7.66
N PRO A 227 -16.12 29.31 -8.81
CA PRO A 227 -16.89 28.34 -9.57
C PRO A 227 -16.10 27.07 -9.89
N SER A 228 -16.79 25.95 -10.00
CA SER A 228 -16.23 24.69 -10.49
C SER A 228 -15.75 24.84 -11.94
N PRO A 229 -14.72 24.11 -12.36
CA PRO A 229 -14.18 24.22 -13.70
C PRO A 229 -15.21 23.84 -14.76
N GLN A 230 -15.04 24.40 -15.96
CA GLN A 230 -15.78 23.93 -17.13
C GLN A 230 -15.37 22.49 -17.47
N GLY A 231 -16.33 21.71 -17.99
CA GLY A 231 -16.07 20.30 -18.33
C GLY A 231 -16.14 19.33 -17.15
N LEU A 232 -16.58 19.80 -15.96
CA LEU A 232 -16.82 18.92 -14.83
C LEU A 232 -17.87 17.85 -15.18
N THR A 233 -17.53 16.61 -14.89
CA THR A 233 -18.38 15.45 -15.16
C THR A 233 -18.78 14.76 -13.86
N ILE A 234 -20.01 14.33 -13.74
CA ILE A 234 -20.44 13.46 -12.63
C ILE A 234 -19.70 12.14 -12.74
N GLY A 235 -19.13 11.67 -11.64
CA GLY A 235 -18.22 10.53 -11.57
C GLY A 235 -16.75 10.89 -11.46
N ASP A 236 -16.36 12.11 -11.87
CA ASP A 236 -15.01 12.60 -11.63
C ASP A 236 -14.69 12.67 -10.14
N ALA A 237 -13.41 12.69 -9.82
CA ALA A 237 -12.94 12.68 -8.45
C ALA A 237 -12.47 14.08 -7.98
N ILE A 238 -12.54 14.30 -6.68
CA ILE A 238 -11.90 15.43 -6.00
C ILE A 238 -10.84 14.90 -5.05
N GLU A 239 -9.63 15.45 -5.15
CA GLU A 239 -8.51 15.17 -4.26
C GLU A 239 -8.26 16.34 -3.30
N ASN A 240 -8.02 16.04 -2.03
CA ASN A 240 -7.51 17.00 -1.07
C ASN A 240 -6.00 17.10 -1.16
N VAL A 241 -5.47 18.14 -1.80
CA VAL A 241 -4.02 18.30 -2.03
C VAL A 241 -3.29 18.96 -0.84
N THR A 242 -4.01 19.53 0.10
CA THR A 242 -3.44 20.07 1.35
C THR A 242 -2.93 18.94 2.25
N TRP A 243 -3.68 17.84 2.31
CA TRP A 243 -3.39 16.69 3.16
C TRP A 243 -2.61 15.61 2.41
N THR A 244 -1.39 15.98 1.99
CA THR A 244 -0.41 15.11 1.34
C THR A 244 0.95 15.30 2.00
N PRO A 245 1.59 14.25 2.58
CA PRO A 245 2.83 14.38 3.34
C PRO A 245 4.07 14.35 2.45
N GLU A 246 5.14 15.01 2.89
CA GLU A 246 6.51 14.63 2.52
C GLU A 246 6.84 13.32 3.25
N VAL A 247 7.42 12.35 2.54
CA VAL A 247 7.68 11.01 3.08
C VAL A 247 9.18 10.69 3.03
N GLU A 248 9.71 10.23 4.14
CA GLU A 248 11.08 9.77 4.26
C GLU A 248 11.11 8.43 5.00
N ILE A 249 11.50 7.35 4.31
CA ILE A 249 11.59 6.00 4.87
C ILE A 249 13.03 5.51 4.74
N ARG A 250 13.70 5.30 5.88
CA ARG A 250 15.12 4.96 5.92
C ARG A 250 15.44 3.77 6.81
N ASN A 251 16.38 2.94 6.36
CA ASN A 251 17.00 1.87 7.15
C ASN A 251 15.97 0.92 7.79
N CYS A 252 14.84 0.69 7.13
CA CYS A 252 13.81 -0.22 7.59
C CYS A 252 14.01 -1.62 7.01
N ARG A 253 13.53 -2.64 7.73
CA ARG A 253 13.52 -4.04 7.26
C ARG A 253 12.08 -4.51 7.11
N VAL A 254 11.77 -5.10 5.95
CA VAL A 254 10.45 -5.60 5.60
C VAL A 254 10.53 -7.08 5.26
N SER A 255 9.69 -7.89 5.89
CA SER A 255 9.59 -9.33 5.61
C SER A 255 8.21 -9.88 5.94
N TRP A 256 7.89 -11.06 5.43
CA TRP A 256 6.60 -11.72 5.66
C TRP A 256 5.40 -10.82 5.37
N VAL A 257 5.39 -10.26 4.16
CA VAL A 257 4.32 -9.39 3.66
C VAL A 257 3.68 -10.07 2.45
N PRO A 258 2.35 -10.33 2.51
CA PRO A 258 1.64 -11.06 1.45
C PRO A 258 1.19 -10.17 0.29
N THR A 259 1.44 -8.88 0.39
CA THR A 259 1.13 -7.83 -0.60
C THR A 259 2.38 -7.01 -0.89
N HIS A 260 2.27 -5.69 -0.88
CA HIS A 260 3.38 -4.78 -1.16
C HIS A 260 4.22 -4.51 0.11
N GLY A 261 5.51 -4.28 -0.08
CA GLY A 261 6.34 -3.74 0.98
C GLY A 261 5.85 -2.34 1.35
N PHE A 262 5.99 -1.37 0.44
CA PHE A 262 5.45 -0.03 0.60
C PHE A 262 4.53 0.33 -0.57
N LEU A 263 3.32 0.77 -0.28
CA LEU A 263 2.41 1.44 -1.18
C LEU A 263 2.51 2.94 -0.92
N LEU A 264 3.01 3.72 -1.89
CA LEU A 264 3.32 5.13 -1.67
C LEU A 264 2.68 6.02 -2.74
N SER A 265 1.71 6.82 -2.32
CA SER A 265 0.99 7.75 -3.17
C SER A 265 0.89 9.12 -2.49
N THR A 266 1.81 10.02 -2.84
CA THR A 266 1.81 11.42 -2.37
C THR A 266 2.45 12.32 -3.40
N ARG A 267 1.99 13.56 -3.46
CA ARG A 267 2.51 14.57 -4.41
C ARG A 267 3.69 15.39 -3.87
N ARG A 268 4.09 15.15 -2.64
CA ARG A 268 5.25 15.79 -2.03
C ARG A 268 6.49 14.93 -2.25
N LYS A 269 7.63 15.43 -1.81
CA LYS A 269 8.90 14.71 -1.93
C LYS A 269 8.87 13.39 -1.18
N VAL A 270 9.33 12.34 -1.83
CA VAL A 270 9.45 11.00 -1.26
C VAL A 270 10.90 10.53 -1.35
N LEU A 271 11.44 10.03 -0.24
CA LEU A 271 12.74 9.38 -0.18
C LEU A 271 12.60 8.00 0.46
N VAL A 272 12.98 6.97 -0.31
CA VAL A 272 13.08 5.59 0.16
C VAL A 272 14.55 5.19 0.08
N GLU A 273 15.24 5.10 1.22
CA GLU A 273 16.70 4.94 1.24
C GLU A 273 17.18 3.93 2.29
N GLY A 274 18.12 3.07 1.88
CA GLY A 274 18.80 2.14 2.80
C GLY A 274 17.90 1.05 3.38
N ASN A 275 16.74 0.78 2.80
CA ASN A 275 15.81 -0.23 3.30
C ASN A 275 16.13 -1.62 2.74
N GLU A 276 15.78 -2.67 3.48
CA GLU A 276 15.89 -4.06 3.07
C GLU A 276 14.50 -4.69 2.96
N PHE A 277 14.19 -5.26 1.79
CA PHE A 277 12.94 -5.98 1.53
C PHE A 277 13.27 -7.45 1.28
N LEU A 278 12.65 -8.33 2.04
CA LEU A 278 12.82 -9.77 1.92
C LEU A 278 11.51 -10.44 1.50
N ALA A 279 11.51 -11.02 0.31
CA ALA A 279 10.50 -11.94 -0.18
C ALA A 279 9.04 -11.42 -0.05
N THR A 280 8.80 -10.16 -0.41
CA THR A 280 7.42 -9.65 -0.53
C THR A 280 6.66 -10.46 -1.59
N HIS A 281 5.38 -10.73 -1.36
CA HIS A 281 4.59 -11.56 -2.28
C HIS A 281 4.00 -10.78 -3.46
N MET A 282 3.91 -9.46 -3.36
CA MET A 282 3.72 -8.52 -4.46
C MET A 282 4.93 -7.59 -4.55
N SER A 283 4.87 -6.57 -5.38
CA SER A 283 5.98 -5.61 -5.54
C SER A 283 6.47 -5.07 -4.21
N ALA A 284 7.79 -4.98 -4.03
CA ALA A 284 8.36 -4.39 -2.82
C ALA A 284 7.97 -2.92 -2.68
N LEU A 285 7.92 -2.19 -3.80
CA LEU A 285 7.41 -0.82 -3.87
C LEU A 285 6.31 -0.74 -4.93
N ASN A 286 5.20 -0.10 -4.57
CA ASN A 286 4.08 0.13 -5.48
C ASN A 286 3.63 1.58 -5.40
N MET A 287 3.47 2.22 -6.55
CA MET A 287 2.86 3.53 -6.73
C MET A 287 1.59 3.35 -7.56
N ALA A 288 0.44 3.37 -6.89
CA ALA A 288 -0.84 3.08 -7.51
C ALA A 288 -1.95 3.95 -6.93
N ILE A 289 -2.33 5.02 -7.63
CA ILE A 289 -3.57 5.74 -7.31
C ILE A 289 -4.75 5.09 -7.99
N ASP A 290 -5.91 5.17 -7.34
CA ASP A 290 -7.13 4.53 -7.81
C ASP A 290 -8.38 5.36 -7.46
N ALA A 291 -9.11 5.81 -8.47
CA ALA A 291 -10.41 6.49 -8.33
C ALA A 291 -11.58 5.60 -8.77
N ASN A 292 -11.42 4.28 -8.82
CA ASN A 292 -12.44 3.35 -9.29
C ASN A 292 -12.80 2.24 -8.28
N SER A 293 -11.88 1.88 -7.40
CA SER A 293 -12.04 0.79 -6.43
C SER A 293 -11.77 1.24 -5.00
N TRP A 294 -10.52 1.50 -4.66
CA TRP A 294 -10.11 1.90 -3.30
C TRP A 294 -10.27 3.39 -3.03
N TYR A 295 -10.27 4.22 -4.08
CA TYR A 295 -10.34 5.68 -3.98
C TYR A 295 -9.19 6.28 -3.17
N GLU A 296 -8.01 5.72 -3.33
CA GLU A 296 -6.76 6.19 -2.76
C GLU A 296 -6.09 7.17 -3.72
N SER A 297 -5.76 8.36 -3.23
CA SER A 297 -5.21 9.45 -4.03
C SER A 297 -3.75 9.75 -3.71
N GLY A 298 -3.10 10.55 -4.53
CA GLY A 298 -1.76 11.07 -4.32
C GLY A 298 -0.87 10.86 -5.54
N TYR A 299 -0.78 11.85 -6.41
CA TYR A 299 0.16 11.82 -7.55
C TYR A 299 1.59 11.82 -7.06
N VAL A 300 2.41 10.91 -7.59
CA VAL A 300 3.86 10.96 -7.34
C VAL A 300 4.49 11.99 -8.26
N LYS A 301 5.08 13.05 -7.67
CA LYS A 301 5.70 14.16 -8.40
C LYS A 301 7.20 14.33 -8.17
N ASP A 302 7.75 13.74 -7.14
CA ASP A 302 9.18 13.75 -6.82
C ASP A 302 9.51 12.58 -5.89
N MET A 303 10.08 11.50 -6.43
CA MET A 303 10.42 10.33 -5.65
C MET A 303 11.84 9.84 -5.95
N THR A 304 12.61 9.58 -4.91
CA THR A 304 13.93 8.95 -5.00
C THR A 304 13.95 7.64 -4.22
N ILE A 305 14.30 6.56 -4.91
CA ILE A 305 14.45 5.20 -4.38
C ILE A 305 15.92 4.82 -4.56
N ARG A 306 16.70 4.84 -3.47
CA ARG A 306 18.14 4.62 -3.59
C ARG A 306 18.73 3.82 -2.43
N ASN A 307 19.84 3.14 -2.71
CA ASN A 307 20.62 2.40 -1.71
C ASN A 307 19.81 1.33 -0.97
N ASN A 308 18.70 0.87 -1.55
CA ASN A 308 17.88 -0.20 -0.97
C ASN A 308 18.36 -1.57 -1.44
N LYS A 309 18.01 -2.60 -0.69
CA LYS A 309 18.26 -3.99 -1.02
C LYS A 309 16.93 -4.75 -1.15
N PHE A 310 16.70 -5.29 -2.32
CA PHE A 310 15.52 -6.09 -2.65
C PHE A 310 15.93 -7.55 -2.83
N ILE A 311 15.44 -8.42 -1.96
CA ILE A 311 15.87 -9.82 -1.91
C ILE A 311 14.68 -10.71 -2.22
N ARG A 312 14.69 -11.38 -3.37
CA ARG A 312 13.67 -12.35 -3.78
C ARG A 312 12.22 -11.85 -3.65
N CYS A 313 12.00 -10.56 -3.81
CA CYS A 313 10.65 -9.98 -3.87
C CYS A 313 9.93 -10.45 -5.13
N ALA A 314 8.59 -10.37 -5.13
CA ALA A 314 7.83 -10.63 -6.34
C ALA A 314 8.09 -9.56 -7.42
N GLU A 315 7.85 -9.91 -8.65
CA GLU A 315 8.19 -9.09 -9.82
C GLU A 315 6.93 -8.60 -10.56
N PRO A 316 6.93 -7.34 -11.00
CA PRO A 316 8.02 -6.37 -10.91
C PRO A 316 8.34 -6.03 -9.46
N VAL A 317 9.64 -5.88 -9.13
CA VAL A 317 10.05 -5.51 -7.77
C VAL A 317 9.56 -4.12 -7.39
N ILE A 318 9.61 -3.19 -8.36
CA ILE A 318 9.05 -1.84 -8.25
C ILE A 318 8.00 -1.66 -9.34
N ALA A 319 6.75 -1.43 -8.94
CA ALA A 319 5.62 -1.16 -9.81
C ALA A 319 5.23 0.33 -9.75
N ILE A 320 5.17 0.98 -10.89
CA ILE A 320 4.70 2.34 -11.08
C ILE A 320 3.50 2.26 -12.01
N ALA A 321 2.32 2.07 -11.43
CA ALA A 321 1.14 1.65 -12.17
C ALA A 321 -0.13 2.36 -11.66
N PRO A 322 -0.33 3.65 -12.03
CA PRO A 322 -1.62 4.28 -11.81
C PRO A 322 -2.72 3.50 -12.55
N TRP A 323 -3.90 3.43 -11.95
CA TRP A 323 -5.02 2.64 -12.51
C TRP A 323 -5.85 3.44 -13.54
N ASN A 324 -5.21 4.36 -14.25
CA ASN A 324 -5.84 5.13 -15.33
C ASN A 324 -6.21 4.21 -16.50
N LYS A 325 -7.43 4.38 -17.03
CA LYS A 325 -7.91 3.63 -18.21
C LYS A 325 -7.39 4.22 -19.51
N ILE A 326 -7.13 5.53 -19.51
CA ILE A 326 -6.62 6.27 -20.67
C ILE A 326 -5.13 6.53 -20.45
N ALA A 327 -4.30 5.85 -21.21
CA ALA A 327 -2.83 5.86 -21.08
C ALA A 327 -2.13 7.12 -21.60
N ASN A 328 -2.85 8.07 -22.20
CA ASN A 328 -2.25 9.19 -22.93
C ASN A 328 -1.75 10.35 -22.07
N ASN A 329 -1.89 10.26 -20.74
CA ASN A 329 -1.47 11.30 -19.82
C ASN A 329 -0.41 10.78 -18.85
N SER A 330 0.64 11.56 -18.67
CA SER A 330 1.59 11.33 -17.60
C SER A 330 0.93 11.64 -16.27
N VAL A 331 0.71 10.62 -15.46
CA VAL A 331 0.11 10.72 -14.13
C VAL A 331 1.19 11.01 -13.10
N TYR A 332 2.35 10.37 -13.23
CA TYR A 332 3.47 10.51 -12.31
C TYR A 332 4.64 11.25 -12.95
N GLN A 333 5.55 11.79 -12.12
CA GLN A 333 6.68 12.60 -12.59
C GLN A 333 7.91 12.40 -11.70
N HIS A 334 9.11 12.57 -12.29
CA HIS A 334 10.39 12.69 -11.59
C HIS A 334 10.64 11.57 -10.57
N ILE A 335 10.59 10.32 -11.04
CA ILE A 335 10.91 9.14 -10.23
C ILE A 335 12.33 8.69 -10.55
N ARG A 336 13.17 8.54 -9.52
CA ARG A 336 14.55 8.07 -9.63
C ARG A 336 14.73 6.74 -8.87
N ILE A 337 15.29 5.74 -9.54
CA ILE A 337 15.58 4.41 -8.99
C ILE A 337 17.07 4.16 -9.20
N GLU A 338 17.88 4.42 -8.19
CA GLU A 338 19.32 4.50 -8.36
C GLU A 338 20.11 3.85 -7.23
N ASN A 339 21.25 3.22 -7.57
CA ASN A 339 22.18 2.62 -6.60
C ASN A 339 21.53 1.57 -5.67
N ASN A 340 20.50 0.87 -6.14
CA ASN A 340 19.89 -0.22 -5.39
C ASN A 340 20.53 -1.56 -5.74
N VAL A 341 20.37 -2.53 -4.85
CA VAL A 341 20.76 -3.92 -5.06
C VAL A 341 19.50 -4.78 -5.20
N PHE A 342 19.39 -5.51 -6.31
CA PHE A 342 18.31 -6.45 -6.58
C PHE A 342 18.87 -7.88 -6.64
N ILE A 343 18.32 -8.78 -5.84
CA ILE A 343 18.54 -10.23 -5.92
C ILE A 343 17.25 -10.85 -6.39
N LEU A 344 17.16 -11.18 -7.66
CA LEU A 344 15.91 -11.52 -8.34
C LEU A 344 15.54 -13.00 -8.20
N ARG A 345 14.25 -13.29 -8.35
CA ARG A 345 13.70 -14.63 -8.59
C ARG A 345 13.71 -14.96 -10.09
N ASN A 346 13.34 -13.97 -10.93
CA ASN A 346 13.23 -14.12 -12.38
C ASN A 346 14.00 -13.02 -13.13
N GLU A 347 13.35 -11.92 -13.51
CA GLU A 347 14.01 -10.96 -14.43
C GLU A 347 13.58 -9.50 -14.27
N LEU A 348 12.37 -9.19 -13.73
CA LEU A 348 11.77 -7.86 -13.87
C LEU A 348 11.93 -7.01 -12.62
N ILE A 349 12.79 -5.99 -12.67
CA ILE A 349 13.01 -5.07 -11.55
C ILE A 349 11.99 -3.94 -11.52
N VAL A 350 11.69 -3.33 -12.69
CA VAL A 350 10.79 -2.18 -12.78
C VAL A 350 9.76 -2.39 -13.88
N LYS A 351 8.50 -2.11 -13.57
CA LYS A 351 7.44 -1.88 -14.56
C LYS A 351 6.80 -0.54 -14.27
N ALA A 352 6.84 0.37 -15.24
CA ALA A 352 6.34 1.72 -15.13
C ALA A 352 5.43 2.09 -16.29
N ASN A 353 4.33 2.75 -15.98
CA ASN A 353 3.40 3.33 -16.95
C ASN A 353 3.09 4.78 -16.59
N SER A 354 2.61 5.56 -17.56
CA SER A 354 2.07 6.92 -17.40
C SER A 354 2.94 7.83 -16.53
N THR A 355 4.26 7.79 -16.77
CA THR A 355 5.26 8.50 -15.95
C THR A 355 6.18 9.35 -16.80
N ASP A 356 6.36 10.63 -16.45
CA ASP A 356 7.34 11.54 -17.04
C ASP A 356 8.66 11.53 -16.28
N ASN A 357 9.78 11.64 -16.99
CA ASN A 357 11.11 11.78 -16.39
C ASN A 357 11.45 10.67 -15.39
N LEU A 358 11.18 9.41 -15.76
CA LEU A 358 11.65 8.24 -15.02
C LEU A 358 13.16 8.04 -15.26
N VAL A 359 13.93 7.88 -14.19
CA VAL A 359 15.36 7.57 -14.25
C VAL A 359 15.61 6.24 -13.53
N VAL A 360 16.24 5.28 -14.23
CA VAL A 360 16.63 3.98 -13.64
C VAL A 360 18.09 3.71 -13.99
N GLY A 361 19.00 3.81 -13.02
CA GLY A 361 20.42 3.66 -13.27
C GLY A 361 21.28 3.41 -12.02
N GLY A 362 22.52 2.99 -12.24
CA GLY A 362 23.47 2.73 -11.14
C GLY A 362 23.12 1.51 -10.25
N ASN A 363 22.11 0.72 -10.61
CA ASN A 363 21.68 -0.41 -9.81
C ASN A 363 22.55 -1.65 -10.08
N THR A 364 22.69 -2.51 -9.07
CA THR A 364 23.34 -3.82 -9.18
C THR A 364 22.27 -4.92 -9.12
N ILE A 365 22.20 -5.75 -10.15
CA ILE A 365 21.19 -6.78 -10.33
C ILE A 365 21.87 -8.16 -10.35
N TYR A 366 21.48 -9.02 -9.41
CA TYR A 366 21.88 -10.42 -9.34
C TYR A 366 20.73 -11.29 -9.83
N ALA A 367 21.01 -12.17 -10.80
CA ALA A 367 20.03 -13.09 -11.37
C ALA A 367 20.68 -14.42 -11.75
N GLU A 368 19.89 -15.49 -11.85
CA GLU A 368 20.39 -16.81 -12.24
C GLU A 368 20.69 -16.91 -13.73
N LYS A 369 20.17 -15.99 -14.55
CA LYS A 369 20.40 -15.93 -16.00
C LYS A 369 20.94 -14.57 -16.44
N LYS A 370 21.49 -14.52 -17.65
CA LYS A 370 21.98 -13.27 -18.26
C LYS A 370 20.80 -12.33 -18.53
N LEU A 371 20.82 -11.17 -17.92
CA LEU A 371 19.84 -10.09 -18.10
C LEU A 371 20.52 -8.82 -18.64
N ASN A 372 19.67 -7.85 -19.03
CA ASN A 372 20.05 -6.50 -19.42
C ASN A 372 18.87 -5.55 -19.14
N ASP A 373 19.07 -4.24 -19.31
CA ASP A 373 18.03 -3.23 -19.04
C ASP A 373 16.74 -3.50 -19.83
N LYS A 374 16.82 -3.92 -21.07
CA LYS A 374 15.65 -4.18 -21.93
C LYS A 374 14.76 -5.32 -21.41
N LEU A 375 15.34 -6.33 -20.77
CA LEU A 375 14.61 -7.45 -20.18
C LEU A 375 14.07 -7.12 -18.78
N SER A 376 14.81 -6.30 -18.03
CA SER A 376 14.56 -6.08 -16.62
C SER A 376 13.78 -4.81 -16.29
N ILE A 377 13.65 -3.87 -17.26
CA ILE A 377 12.99 -2.59 -17.07
C ILE A 377 11.98 -2.38 -18.20
N ASN A 378 10.72 -2.35 -17.82
CA ASN A 378 9.62 -2.07 -18.74
C ASN A 378 9.07 -0.66 -18.42
N THR A 379 9.21 0.25 -19.35
CA THR A 379 8.79 1.66 -19.22
C THR A 379 7.47 1.96 -19.92
N GLY A 380 6.82 0.97 -20.54
CA GLY A 380 5.48 1.09 -21.14
C GLY A 380 5.27 2.37 -21.95
N ASP A 381 4.30 3.17 -21.51
CA ASP A 381 3.92 4.47 -22.06
C ASP A 381 4.55 5.66 -21.31
N CYS A 382 5.69 5.45 -20.64
CA CYS A 382 6.42 6.54 -20.00
C CYS A 382 6.99 7.52 -21.02
N LYS A 383 7.00 8.81 -20.66
CA LYS A 383 7.58 9.86 -21.48
C LYS A 383 9.00 10.18 -21.01
N ASP A 384 9.93 10.25 -21.96
CA ASP A 384 11.35 10.56 -21.74
C ASP A 384 12.04 9.71 -20.65
N PRO A 385 11.85 8.38 -20.60
CA PRO A 385 12.50 7.54 -19.62
C PRO A 385 14.01 7.45 -19.88
N LYS A 386 14.82 7.59 -18.83
CA LYS A 386 16.28 7.44 -18.89
C LYS A 386 16.68 6.16 -18.18
N VAL A 387 17.09 5.16 -18.94
CA VAL A 387 17.50 3.85 -18.42
C VAL A 387 18.92 3.54 -18.86
N GLY A 388 19.77 3.13 -17.91
CA GLY A 388 21.12 2.70 -18.23
C GLY A 388 22.06 2.68 -17.04
N GLN A 389 23.32 2.27 -17.32
CA GLN A 389 24.39 2.13 -16.33
C GLN A 389 24.07 1.16 -15.19
N ASN A 390 23.19 0.18 -15.41
CA ASN A 390 22.92 -0.87 -14.46
C ASN A 390 23.91 -2.03 -14.63
N LYS A 391 24.37 -2.62 -13.52
CA LYS A 391 25.31 -3.74 -13.51
C LYS A 391 24.56 -5.04 -13.30
N TYR A 392 24.70 -5.99 -14.24
CA TYR A 392 24.09 -7.32 -14.17
C TYR A 392 25.13 -8.37 -13.82
N ILE A 393 24.85 -9.19 -12.84
CA ILE A 393 25.74 -10.23 -12.33
C ILE A 393 25.00 -11.56 -12.38
N ILE A 394 25.57 -12.55 -13.06
CA ILE A 394 25.08 -13.92 -13.04
C ILE A 394 25.56 -14.56 -11.73
N GLN A 395 24.71 -15.22 -11.03
CA GLN A 395 24.83 -15.79 -9.69
C GLN A 395 24.51 -14.77 -8.57
N PRO A 396 23.49 -15.04 -7.77
CA PRO A 396 23.20 -14.24 -6.58
C PRO A 396 24.36 -14.37 -5.57
N PRO A 397 24.62 -13.32 -4.76
CA PRO A 397 25.52 -13.49 -3.61
C PRO A 397 24.94 -14.57 -2.69
N LYS A 398 25.79 -15.35 -2.06
CA LYS A 398 25.36 -16.29 -1.00
C LYS A 398 24.64 -15.47 0.07
N LEU A 399 23.36 -15.78 0.29
CA LEU A 399 22.48 -15.15 1.30
C LEU A 399 22.88 -15.63 2.69
#